data_ad844bbfe3b825ff940822cadc31ba4d
#
_entry.id   ad844bbfe3b825ff940822cadc31ba4d
#
_cell.length_a   1.000
_cell.length_b   1.000
_cell.length_c   1.000
_cell.angle_alpha   90.00
_cell.angle_beta   90.00
_cell.angle_gamma   90.00
#
_symmetry.space_group_name_H-M   'P 1'
#
loop_
_entity.id
_entity.type
_entity.pdbx_description
1 polymer ?
#
loop_
_entity_poly.entity_id
_entity_poly.type
_entity_poly.pdbx_seq_one_letter_code
_entity_poly.pdbx_strand_id
1 'polypeptide(L)'
;VQVGKNHRGTEKTVLANTRATQTVEELAPQPHDIRITKQKPSCFFGTIFMSHLNFLDVDTLILVGGTTSGCLRATTVDAYSYNFKVIIPEEATFDRFQSSHAMSLFDLNCKYADVIPTKEVEDYLSKLPAK
;
A
#
# COMPACT_ATOMS: atom_id res chain seq x y z
N VAL A 1 18.59 18.98 -21.16
CA VAL A 1 17.65 18.39 -20.17
C VAL A 1 18.50 17.73 -19.11
N GLN A 2 18.54 18.27 -17.89
CA GLN A 2 19.20 17.58 -16.78
C GLN A 2 18.32 16.38 -16.38
N VAL A 3 18.68 15.22 -16.88
CA VAL A 3 18.11 13.96 -16.44
C VAL A 3 18.62 13.69 -15.04
N GLY A 4 17.77 13.45 -14.09
CA GLY A 4 18.17 13.00 -12.77
C GLY A 4 17.85 13.91 -11.59
N LYS A 5 17.33 15.11 -11.78
CA LYS A 5 16.89 15.94 -10.65
C LYS A 5 15.72 15.32 -9.86
N ASN A 6 15.04 14.33 -10.44
CA ASN A 6 13.97 13.58 -9.79
C ASN A 6 14.43 12.23 -9.20
N HIS A 7 15.73 11.95 -9.17
CA HIS A 7 16.26 10.83 -8.40
C HIS A 7 16.10 11.12 -6.92
N ARG A 8 14.95 10.79 -6.40
CA ARG A 8 14.72 10.82 -4.97
C ARG A 8 15.29 9.57 -4.34
N GLY A 9 16.42 9.76 -3.67
CA GLY A 9 16.78 8.92 -2.56
C GLY A 9 17.38 7.56 -2.84
N THR A 10 17.96 7.33 -4.02
CA THR A 10 18.75 6.11 -4.19
C THR A 10 20.15 6.22 -3.55
N GLU A 11 20.61 7.43 -3.25
CA GLU A 11 21.94 7.66 -2.67
C GLU A 11 21.96 7.58 -1.15
N LYS A 12 20.82 7.74 -0.49
CA LYS A 12 20.68 7.42 0.93
C LYS A 12 19.86 6.15 1.06
N THR A 13 20.47 5.03 0.79
CA THR A 13 19.97 3.74 1.21
C THR A 13 19.69 3.84 2.70
N VAL A 14 18.43 3.90 3.08
CA VAL A 14 18.05 3.72 4.47
C VAL A 14 18.50 2.30 4.78
N LEU A 15 19.57 2.17 5.57
CA LEU A 15 20.12 0.87 5.90
C LEU A 15 19.01 0.04 6.54
N ALA A 16 18.80 -1.16 6.00
CA ALA A 16 17.95 -2.15 6.63
C ALA A 16 18.36 -2.26 8.11
N ASN A 17 17.40 -2.28 9.02
CA ASN A 17 17.58 -2.30 10.48
C ASN A 17 17.90 -0.95 11.14
N THR A 18 17.78 0.18 10.47
CA THR A 18 17.73 1.45 11.21
C THR A 18 16.35 1.63 11.86
N ARG A 19 16.29 2.37 12.97
CA ARG A 19 15.02 2.68 13.65
C ARG A 19 13.95 3.26 12.71
N ALA A 20 14.36 3.96 11.66
CA ALA A 20 13.48 4.56 10.66
C ALA A 20 12.79 3.53 9.73
N THR A 21 13.27 2.28 9.71
CA THR A 21 12.73 1.20 8.87
C THR A 21 12.14 0.05 9.69
N GLN A 22 12.19 0.14 11.00
CA GLN A 22 11.59 -0.85 11.87
C GLN A 22 10.07 -0.61 11.98
N THR A 23 9.33 -1.69 12.01
CA THR A 23 7.90 -1.65 12.34
C THR A 23 7.76 -1.27 13.82
N VAL A 24 6.80 -0.41 14.14
CA VAL A 24 6.49 -0.04 15.54
C VAL A 24 6.02 -1.27 16.32
N GLU A 25 6.28 -1.29 17.63
CA GLU A 25 5.98 -2.45 18.46
C GLU A 25 4.51 -2.85 18.44
N GLU A 26 3.62 -1.86 18.38
CA GLU A 26 2.15 -2.05 18.33
C GLU A 26 1.69 -2.78 17.07
N LEU A 27 2.49 -2.74 16.00
CA LEU A 27 2.23 -3.39 14.72
C LEU A 27 3.28 -4.46 14.40
N ALA A 28 3.93 -5.02 15.42
CA ALA A 28 4.95 -6.04 15.22
C ALA A 28 4.41 -7.22 14.41
N PRO A 29 5.09 -7.61 13.32
CA PRO A 29 4.63 -8.70 12.46
C PRO A 29 4.44 -9.99 13.23
N GLN A 30 3.31 -10.64 13.03
CA GLN A 30 3.00 -11.95 13.59
C GLN A 30 3.67 -13.08 12.79
N PRO A 31 3.82 -14.29 13.32
CA PRO A 31 4.50 -15.40 12.64
C PRO A 31 3.89 -15.79 11.28
N HIS A 32 2.59 -15.51 11.07
CA HIS A 32 1.87 -15.82 9.84
C HIS A 32 1.85 -14.66 8.83
N ASP A 33 2.38 -13.48 9.19
CA ASP A 33 2.41 -12.34 8.30
C ASP A 33 3.45 -12.51 7.21
N ILE A 34 3.05 -12.24 5.98
CA ILE A 34 3.94 -12.25 4.82
C ILE A 34 4.67 -10.90 4.75
N ARG A 35 5.99 -10.93 4.90
CA ARG A 35 6.84 -9.75 4.84
C ARG A 35 7.50 -9.62 3.48
N ILE A 36 7.25 -8.52 2.79
CA ILE A 36 7.81 -8.25 1.46
C ILE A 36 8.68 -6.99 1.52
N THR A 37 9.95 -7.14 1.15
CA THR A 37 10.85 -6.01 0.96
C THR A 37 10.79 -5.56 -0.50
N LYS A 38 10.48 -4.29 -0.71
CA LYS A 38 10.39 -3.70 -2.05
C LYS A 38 11.39 -2.56 -2.24
N GLN A 39 11.88 -2.40 -3.45
CA GLN A 39 12.83 -1.37 -3.86
C GLN A 39 12.14 -0.23 -4.66
N LYS A 40 10.89 -0.40 -5.03
CA LYS A 40 10.12 0.52 -5.86
C LYS A 40 8.78 0.87 -5.20
N PRO A 41 8.09 1.93 -5.63
CA PRO A 41 6.84 2.35 -4.99
C PRO A 41 5.78 1.26 -4.94
N SER A 42 5.53 0.58 -6.05
CA SER A 42 4.56 -0.51 -6.10
C SER A 42 5.06 -1.77 -5.40
N CYS A 43 4.16 -2.45 -4.68
CA CYS A 43 4.42 -3.77 -4.09
C CYS A 43 4.56 -4.87 -5.14
N PHE A 44 4.07 -4.68 -6.35
CA PHE A 44 4.15 -5.67 -7.43
C PHE A 44 5.50 -5.66 -8.14
N PHE A 45 6.14 -4.50 -8.24
CA PHE A 45 7.34 -4.35 -9.06
C PHE A 45 8.57 -4.98 -8.42
N GLY A 46 9.07 -6.04 -9.06
CA GLY A 46 10.30 -6.73 -8.63
C GLY A 46 10.20 -7.46 -7.29
N THR A 47 9.00 -7.90 -6.91
CA THR A 47 8.73 -8.67 -5.70
C THR A 47 7.98 -9.96 -6.01
N ILE A 48 7.83 -10.81 -5.01
CA ILE A 48 7.05 -12.05 -5.08
C ILE A 48 5.57 -11.82 -4.71
N PHE A 49 5.12 -10.56 -4.56
CA PHE A 49 3.78 -10.24 -4.06
C PHE A 49 2.67 -10.88 -4.90
N MET A 50 2.75 -10.74 -6.23
CA MET A 50 1.78 -11.35 -7.14
C MET A 50 1.68 -12.87 -7.00
N SER A 51 2.82 -13.56 -6.81
CA SER A 51 2.85 -15.01 -6.60
C SER A 51 2.14 -15.41 -5.30
N HIS A 52 2.31 -14.64 -4.23
CA HIS A 52 1.60 -14.86 -2.97
C HIS A 52 0.09 -14.66 -3.12
N LEU A 53 -0.34 -13.59 -3.79
CA LEU A 53 -1.77 -13.32 -4.02
C LEU A 53 -2.43 -14.44 -4.81
N ASN A 54 -1.79 -14.92 -5.87
CA ASN A 54 -2.28 -16.05 -6.66
C ASN A 54 -2.32 -17.35 -5.85
N PHE A 55 -1.29 -17.62 -5.06
CA PHE A 55 -1.24 -18.82 -4.22
C PHE A 55 -2.35 -18.84 -3.16
N LEU A 56 -2.70 -17.68 -2.64
CA LEU A 56 -3.75 -17.51 -1.63
C LEU A 56 -5.16 -17.31 -2.21
N ASP A 57 -5.29 -17.33 -3.54
CA ASP A 57 -6.55 -17.12 -4.27
C ASP A 57 -7.23 -15.79 -3.86
N VAL A 58 -6.45 -14.73 -3.75
CA VAL A 58 -6.93 -13.38 -3.38
C VAL A 58 -7.50 -12.70 -4.61
N ASP A 59 -8.69 -12.12 -4.50
CA ASP A 59 -9.33 -11.30 -5.53
C ASP A 59 -9.48 -9.82 -5.13
N THR A 60 -9.37 -9.52 -3.85
CA THR A 60 -9.61 -8.19 -3.29
C THR A 60 -8.49 -7.81 -2.33
N LEU A 61 -8.01 -6.59 -2.44
CA LEU A 61 -6.97 -6.02 -1.59
C LEU A 61 -7.52 -4.85 -0.78
N ILE A 62 -7.28 -4.86 0.53
CA ILE A 62 -7.49 -3.70 1.39
C ILE A 62 -6.12 -3.05 1.59
N LEU A 63 -5.92 -1.86 1.03
CA LEU A 63 -4.63 -1.16 1.05
C LEU A 63 -4.64 -0.02 2.07
N VAL A 64 -3.69 -0.05 2.99
CA VAL A 64 -3.51 0.94 4.05
C VAL A 64 -2.09 1.51 4.07
N GLY A 65 -1.88 2.56 4.85
CA GLY A 65 -0.55 3.17 5.05
C GLY A 65 -0.25 4.25 4.02
N GLY A 66 0.99 4.35 3.59
CA GLY A 66 1.36 5.48 2.73
C GLY A 66 2.74 5.35 2.06
N THR A 67 3.15 6.39 1.37
CA THR A 67 2.37 7.64 1.21
C THR A 67 1.29 7.49 0.14
N THR A 68 0.16 8.16 0.33
CA THR A 68 -1.03 8.01 -0.54
C THR A 68 -0.71 8.34 -2.00
N SER A 69 -0.01 9.45 -2.27
CA SER A 69 0.40 9.85 -3.62
C SER A 69 1.57 9.03 -4.19
N GLY A 70 2.20 8.20 -3.38
CA GLY A 70 3.38 7.41 -3.72
C GLY A 70 3.11 5.91 -3.80
N CYS A 71 3.51 5.20 -2.75
CA CYS A 71 3.48 3.73 -2.73
C CYS A 71 2.06 3.17 -2.79
N LEU A 72 1.11 3.79 -2.08
CA LEU A 72 -0.28 3.39 -2.11
C LEU A 72 -0.85 3.53 -3.54
N ARG A 73 -0.71 4.72 -4.14
CA ARG A 73 -1.17 4.96 -5.51
C ARG A 73 -0.54 3.98 -6.51
N ALA A 74 0.76 3.78 -6.46
CA ALA A 74 1.45 2.89 -7.39
C ALA A 74 0.96 1.44 -7.25
N THR A 75 0.80 0.96 -6.01
CA THR A 75 0.31 -0.40 -5.74
C THR A 75 -1.15 -0.56 -6.19
N THR A 76 -1.99 0.45 -5.96
CA THR A 76 -3.40 0.43 -6.37
C THR A 76 -3.55 0.34 -7.89
N VAL A 77 -2.80 1.14 -8.64
CA VAL A 77 -2.85 1.12 -10.12
C VAL A 77 -2.39 -0.22 -10.67
N ASP A 78 -1.33 -0.79 -10.11
CA ASP A 78 -0.85 -2.11 -10.53
C ASP A 78 -1.86 -3.21 -10.13
N ALA A 79 -2.41 -3.17 -8.92
CA ALA A 79 -3.44 -4.11 -8.47
C ALA A 79 -4.65 -4.11 -9.41
N TYR A 80 -5.18 -2.93 -9.73
CA TYR A 80 -6.27 -2.78 -10.69
C TYR A 80 -5.89 -3.33 -12.08
N SER A 81 -4.66 -3.06 -12.54
CA SER A 81 -4.15 -3.55 -13.83
C SER A 81 -4.03 -5.08 -13.88
N TYR A 82 -3.87 -5.73 -12.74
CA TYR A 82 -3.91 -7.19 -12.57
C TYR A 82 -5.30 -7.75 -12.23
N ASN A 83 -6.36 -6.94 -12.35
CA ASN A 83 -7.76 -7.29 -12.09
C ASN A 83 -8.10 -7.59 -10.63
N PHE A 84 -7.32 -7.10 -9.68
CA PHE A 84 -7.74 -7.11 -8.28
C PHE A 84 -8.74 -5.98 -8.01
N LYS A 85 -9.72 -6.26 -7.16
CA LYS A 85 -10.54 -5.23 -6.53
C LYS A 85 -9.70 -4.56 -5.44
N VAL A 86 -9.78 -3.24 -5.34
CA VAL A 86 -9.01 -2.50 -4.33
C VAL A 86 -9.94 -1.65 -3.48
N ILE A 87 -9.79 -1.79 -2.18
CA ILE A 87 -10.48 -1.00 -1.17
C ILE A 87 -9.42 -0.20 -0.40
N ILE A 88 -9.68 1.08 -0.21
CA ILE A 88 -8.79 1.98 0.53
C ILE A 88 -9.58 2.61 1.66
N PRO A 89 -9.34 2.20 2.92
CA PRO A 89 -9.88 2.89 4.09
C PRO A 89 -9.24 4.27 4.21
N GLU A 90 -10.02 5.33 4.06
CA GLU A 90 -9.50 6.69 3.92
C GLU A 90 -8.62 7.09 5.09
N GLU A 91 -9.13 6.93 6.32
CA GLU A 91 -8.44 7.36 7.54
C GLU A 91 -7.24 6.47 7.92
N ALA A 92 -7.11 5.31 7.28
CA ALA A 92 -5.96 4.41 7.45
C ALA A 92 -4.82 4.72 6.45
N THR A 93 -4.87 5.86 5.77
CA THR A 93 -3.86 6.29 4.81
C THR A 93 -3.33 7.68 5.15
N PHE A 94 -2.12 8.00 4.70
CA PHE A 94 -1.49 9.30 4.98
C PHE A 94 -0.54 9.75 3.88
N ASP A 95 -0.31 11.06 3.83
CA ASP A 95 0.75 11.66 3.01
C ASP A 95 1.37 12.86 3.73
N ARG A 96 2.51 13.32 3.23
CA ARG A 96 3.22 14.49 3.77
C ARG A 96 2.51 15.80 3.50
N PHE A 97 1.78 15.86 2.39
CA PHE A 97 1.06 17.05 1.94
C PHE A 97 -0.42 16.73 1.78
N GLN A 98 -1.26 17.50 2.47
CA GLN A 98 -2.71 17.30 2.46
C GLN A 98 -3.31 17.39 1.04
N SER A 99 -2.81 18.30 0.21
CA SER A 99 -3.29 18.43 -1.17
C SER A 99 -2.96 17.20 -2.02
N SER A 100 -1.75 16.62 -1.87
CA SER A 100 -1.35 15.39 -2.55
C SER A 100 -2.17 14.20 -2.06
N HIS A 101 -2.46 14.15 -0.76
CA HIS A 101 -3.29 13.14 -0.14
C HIS A 101 -4.69 13.15 -0.74
N ALA A 102 -5.40 14.28 -0.59
CA ALA A 102 -6.77 14.42 -1.03
C ALA A 102 -6.95 14.18 -2.54
N MET A 103 -6.05 14.76 -3.37
CA MET A 103 -6.12 14.58 -4.81
C MET A 103 -5.83 13.12 -5.23
N SER A 104 -4.91 12.45 -4.54
CA SER A 104 -4.64 11.03 -4.82
C SER A 104 -5.81 10.13 -4.46
N LEU A 105 -6.45 10.33 -3.31
CA LEU A 105 -7.65 9.58 -2.94
C LEU A 105 -8.80 9.83 -3.92
N PHE A 106 -9.01 11.09 -4.31
CA PHE A 106 -10.01 11.44 -5.32
C PHE A 106 -9.77 10.70 -6.64
N ASP A 107 -8.55 10.77 -7.18
CA ASP A 107 -8.19 10.08 -8.42
C ASP A 107 -8.34 8.56 -8.34
N LEU A 108 -7.92 7.97 -7.21
CA LEU A 108 -8.01 6.53 -6.99
C LEU A 108 -9.46 6.07 -6.91
N ASN A 109 -10.30 6.81 -6.20
CA ASN A 109 -11.73 6.53 -6.10
C ASN A 109 -12.46 6.64 -7.44
N CYS A 110 -12.06 7.60 -8.27
CA CYS A 110 -12.69 7.78 -9.58
C CYS A 110 -12.36 6.68 -10.59
N LYS A 111 -11.23 5.94 -10.41
CA LYS A 111 -10.65 5.15 -11.50
C LYS A 111 -10.26 3.72 -11.14
N TYR A 112 -9.76 3.47 -9.93
CA TYR A 112 -8.98 2.26 -9.65
C TYR A 112 -9.36 1.53 -8.36
N ALA A 113 -10.08 2.18 -7.44
CA ALA A 113 -10.36 1.63 -6.12
C ALA A 113 -11.65 2.21 -5.53
N ASP A 114 -12.19 1.56 -4.53
CA ASP A 114 -13.22 2.11 -3.68
C ASP A 114 -12.57 2.74 -2.44
N VAL A 115 -12.62 4.05 -2.33
CA VAL A 115 -12.17 4.79 -1.14
C VAL A 115 -13.37 4.95 -0.22
N ILE A 116 -13.32 4.31 0.93
CA ILE A 116 -14.45 4.26 1.87
C ILE A 116 -13.99 4.56 3.30
N PRO A 117 -14.91 4.95 4.20
CA PRO A 117 -14.57 5.14 5.60
C PRO A 117 -13.99 3.86 6.23
N THR A 118 -12.95 4.02 7.05
CA THR A 118 -12.32 2.88 7.77
C THR A 118 -13.34 2.08 8.57
N LYS A 119 -14.34 2.75 9.14
CA LYS A 119 -15.41 2.11 9.90
C LYS A 119 -16.19 1.07 9.08
N GLU A 120 -16.42 1.30 7.82
CA GLU A 120 -17.12 0.33 6.95
C GLU A 120 -16.29 -0.93 6.74
N VAL A 121 -14.96 -0.77 6.59
CA VAL A 121 -14.04 -1.90 6.47
C VAL A 121 -13.99 -2.70 7.76
N GLU A 122 -13.89 -2.04 8.92
CA GLU A 122 -13.93 -2.69 10.23
C GLU A 122 -15.23 -3.47 10.45
N ASP A 123 -16.37 -2.87 10.11
CA ASP A 123 -17.68 -3.50 10.24
C ASP A 123 -17.82 -4.74 9.32
N TYR A 124 -17.20 -4.71 8.15
CA TYR A 124 -17.13 -5.87 7.27
C TYR A 124 -16.24 -6.96 7.88
N LEU A 125 -15.01 -6.62 8.26
CA LEU A 125 -14.04 -7.58 8.80
C LEU A 125 -14.56 -8.26 10.09
N SER A 126 -15.27 -7.52 10.94
CA SER A 126 -15.84 -8.06 12.20
C SER A 126 -16.91 -9.13 11.98
N LYS A 127 -17.52 -9.18 10.80
CA LYS A 127 -18.55 -10.17 10.41
C LYS A 127 -17.97 -11.42 9.76
N LEU A 128 -16.68 -11.41 9.43
CA LEU A 128 -16.03 -12.57 8.85
C LEU A 128 -15.88 -13.67 9.91
N PRO A 129 -16.06 -14.94 9.53
CA PRO A 129 -15.83 -16.04 10.47
C PRO A 129 -14.35 -16.09 10.89
N ALA A 130 -14.12 -16.27 12.17
CA ALA A 130 -12.76 -16.53 12.65
C ALA A 130 -12.25 -17.83 12.01
N LYS A 131 -11.08 -17.74 11.39
CA LYS A 131 -10.41 -18.93 10.84
C LYS A 131 -9.60 -19.64 11.91
#